data_70332ce39d8e5b7ca6c5fa3060f4cc9a
#
_entry.id   70332ce39d8e5b7ca6c5fa3060f4cc9a
#
_cell.length_a   1.000
_cell.length_b   1.000
_cell.length_c   1.000
_cell.angle_alpha   90.00
_cell.angle_beta   90.00
_cell.angle_gamma   90.00
#
_symmetry.space_group_name_H-M   'P 1'
#
loop_
_entity.id
_entity.type
_entity.pdbx_description
1 polymer ?
#
loop_
_entity_poly.entity_id
_entity_poly.type
_entity_poly.pdbx_seq_one_letter_code
_entity_poly.pdbx_strand_id
1 'polypeptide(L)'
;PEVRLLWCCNNKGSMRRDLVVYSYPYTDAKTFTYDYLNTKRDNVLSRVVSASVEGSYMGTEYKVMPPVMRTIMVQDDEQATEIRGLWRILNGEAMGGPYVSHTRLDQVNGRVVTAETFLYAAGQKKRTALRQAEAILYTLQLPQDTIE
;
A
#
# COMPACT_ATOMS: atom_id res chain seq x y z
N PRO A 1 -4.77 14.91 11.16
CA PRO A 1 -3.65 14.82 12.10
C PRO A 1 -3.38 13.41 12.58
N GLU A 2 -4.33 12.52 12.41
CA GLU A 2 -4.21 11.16 12.88
C GLU A 2 -3.42 10.27 11.92
N VAL A 3 -3.50 10.53 10.62
CA VAL A 3 -2.75 9.79 9.61
C VAL A 3 -1.38 10.46 9.39
N ARG A 4 -0.33 9.65 9.51
CA ARG A 4 1.04 10.06 9.18
C ARG A 4 1.44 9.36 7.89
N LEU A 5 2.16 10.06 7.02
CA LEU A 5 2.45 9.54 5.70
C LEU A 5 3.85 9.93 5.24
N LEU A 6 4.57 8.96 4.66
CA LEU A 6 5.81 9.15 3.91
C LEU A 6 5.60 8.60 2.50
N TRP A 7 6.12 9.31 1.51
CA TRP A 7 5.96 8.91 0.12
C TRP A 7 7.27 9.10 -0.63
N CYS A 8 7.73 8.03 -1.29
CA CYS A 8 8.91 8.04 -2.15
C CYS A 8 8.52 7.59 -3.55
N CYS A 9 9.08 8.24 -4.55
CA CYS A 9 8.82 7.91 -5.95
C CYS A 9 10.14 7.71 -6.69
N ASN A 10 10.22 6.64 -7.47
CA ASN A 10 11.31 6.41 -8.42
C ASN A 10 10.72 6.39 -9.83
N ASN A 11 11.10 7.38 -10.63
CA ASN A 11 10.56 7.60 -11.95
C ASN A 11 11.66 7.44 -12.99
N LYS A 12 12.21 6.22 -13.10
CA LYS A 12 13.25 5.90 -14.09
C LYS A 12 12.64 5.33 -15.36
N GLY A 13 12.97 5.95 -16.48
CA GLY A 13 12.49 5.52 -17.80
C GLY A 13 10.99 5.67 -17.92
N SER A 14 10.35 4.68 -18.50
CA SER A 14 8.89 4.65 -18.71
C SER A 14 8.13 4.00 -17.58
N MET A 15 8.82 3.57 -16.53
CA MET A 15 8.20 2.93 -15.36
C MET A 15 8.30 3.83 -14.14
N ARG A 16 7.17 4.02 -13.46
CA ARG A 16 7.10 4.72 -12.19
C ARG A 16 6.85 3.72 -11.07
N ARG A 17 7.67 3.82 -10.03
CA ARG A 17 7.55 2.99 -8.82
C ARG A 17 7.36 3.92 -7.63
N ASP A 18 6.32 3.69 -6.88
CA ASP A 18 6.03 4.46 -5.67
C ASP A 18 6.08 3.55 -4.45
N LEU A 19 6.59 4.10 -3.37
CA LEU A 19 6.52 3.51 -2.04
C LEU A 19 5.85 4.53 -1.13
N VAL A 20 4.80 4.11 -0.47
CA VAL A 20 4.10 4.93 0.52
C VAL A 20 4.04 4.15 1.83
N VAL A 21 4.33 4.84 2.93
CA VAL A 21 4.15 4.29 4.27
C VAL A 21 3.22 5.22 5.00
N TYR A 22 2.13 4.69 5.52
CA TYR A 22 1.21 5.49 6.32
C TYR A 22 0.83 4.74 7.60
N SER A 23 0.45 5.51 8.60
CA SER A 23 0.05 4.96 9.88
C SER A 23 -1.09 5.76 10.49
N TYR A 24 -1.86 5.10 11.32
CA TYR A 24 -2.99 5.68 12.04
C TYR A 24 -3.19 4.94 13.37
N PRO A 25 -3.88 5.55 14.34
CA PRO A 25 -4.09 4.89 15.62
C PRO A 25 -4.83 3.57 15.51
N TYR A 26 -4.38 2.57 16.25
CA TYR A 26 -5.07 1.31 16.37
C TYR A 26 -6.21 1.45 17.39
N THR A 27 -7.40 1.01 17.04
CA THR A 27 -8.59 1.11 17.90
C THR A 27 -9.12 -0.24 18.32
N ASP A 28 -9.24 -1.20 17.40
CA ASP A 28 -9.76 -2.53 17.72
C ASP A 28 -9.39 -3.55 16.63
N ALA A 29 -9.74 -4.83 16.89
CA ALA A 29 -9.40 -5.94 16.02
C ALA A 29 -10.06 -5.89 14.63
N LYS A 30 -11.12 -5.10 14.44
CA LYS A 30 -11.75 -4.93 13.13
C LYS A 30 -10.84 -4.25 12.12
N THR A 31 -9.78 -3.58 12.60
CA THR A 31 -8.75 -2.97 11.75
C THR A 31 -8.14 -3.96 10.76
N PHE A 32 -7.93 -5.20 11.16
CA PHE A 32 -7.27 -6.21 10.31
C PHE A 32 -8.27 -7.05 9.50
N THR A 33 -9.34 -6.42 9.03
CA THR A 33 -10.30 -7.04 8.14
C THR A 33 -10.15 -6.51 6.72
N TYR A 34 -10.60 -7.29 5.74
CA TYR A 34 -10.57 -6.91 4.33
C TYR A 34 -11.24 -5.56 4.09
N ASP A 35 -12.46 -5.41 4.59
CA ASP A 35 -13.24 -4.19 4.35
C ASP A 35 -12.59 -2.96 4.98
N TYR A 36 -12.12 -3.09 6.21
CA TYR A 36 -11.51 -1.97 6.93
C TYR A 36 -10.22 -1.50 6.23
N LEU A 37 -9.32 -2.44 5.91
CA LEU A 37 -8.03 -2.10 5.32
C LEU A 37 -8.19 -1.49 3.93
N ASN A 38 -9.08 -2.04 3.10
CA ASN A 38 -9.33 -1.50 1.77
C ASN A 38 -9.99 -0.13 1.82
N THR A 39 -10.95 0.06 2.70
CA THR A 39 -11.61 1.36 2.90
C THR A 39 -10.61 2.40 3.40
N LYS A 40 -9.75 2.04 4.34
CA LYS A 40 -8.72 2.95 4.87
C LYS A 40 -7.71 3.32 3.78
N ARG A 41 -7.28 2.33 2.98
CA ARG A 41 -6.39 2.59 1.85
C ARG A 41 -6.99 3.60 0.88
N ASP A 42 -8.22 3.38 0.45
CA ASP A 42 -8.91 4.28 -0.48
C ASP A 42 -9.04 5.68 0.10
N ASN A 43 -9.37 5.77 1.37
CA ASN A 43 -9.52 7.05 2.06
C ASN A 43 -8.20 7.82 2.13
N VAL A 44 -7.11 7.15 2.50
CA VAL A 44 -5.80 7.79 2.62
C VAL A 44 -5.24 8.18 1.25
N LEU A 45 -5.21 7.25 0.31
CA LEU A 45 -4.55 7.47 -0.98
C LEU A 45 -5.36 8.39 -1.90
N SER A 46 -6.68 8.43 -1.80
CA SER A 46 -7.50 9.36 -2.57
C SER A 46 -7.19 10.83 -2.25
N ARG A 47 -6.72 11.10 -1.05
CA ARG A 47 -6.36 12.47 -0.61
C ARG A 47 -4.95 12.85 -0.96
N VAL A 48 -4.07 11.87 -1.17
CA VAL A 48 -2.63 12.10 -1.32
C VAL A 48 -2.20 11.97 -2.78
N VAL A 49 -2.75 10.99 -3.48
CA VAL A 49 -2.41 10.74 -4.88
C VAL A 49 -3.45 11.40 -5.77
N SER A 50 -3.09 12.56 -6.29
CA SER A 50 -3.90 13.26 -7.30
C SER A 50 -3.38 12.92 -8.69
N ALA A 51 -4.27 12.95 -9.67
CA ALA A 51 -3.92 12.82 -11.07
C ALA A 51 -3.98 14.19 -11.76
N SER A 52 -3.60 14.24 -13.06
CA SER A 52 -3.51 15.48 -13.81
C SER A 52 -4.86 16.17 -14.05
N VAL A 53 -5.95 15.42 -14.00
CA VAL A 53 -7.30 15.96 -14.18
C VAL A 53 -7.85 16.38 -12.82
N GLU A 54 -8.37 17.61 -12.75
CA GLU A 54 -8.98 18.14 -11.52
C GLU A 54 -10.13 17.24 -11.05
N GLY A 55 -10.15 16.92 -9.74
CA GLY A 55 -11.16 16.04 -9.17
C GLY A 55 -10.87 14.55 -9.34
N SER A 56 -9.78 14.18 -10.03
CA SER A 56 -9.38 12.79 -10.15
C SER A 56 -8.54 12.35 -8.94
N TYR A 57 -8.62 11.07 -8.60
CA TYR A 57 -7.92 10.51 -7.45
C TYR A 57 -7.67 9.02 -7.61
N MET A 58 -6.73 8.50 -6.83
CA MET A 58 -6.44 7.07 -6.80
C MET A 58 -7.48 6.31 -5.98
N GLY A 59 -7.93 5.21 -6.53
CA GLY A 59 -8.74 4.23 -5.83
C GLY A 59 -8.30 2.82 -6.16
N THR A 60 -9.11 1.85 -5.76
CA THR A 60 -8.85 0.43 -5.96
C THR A 60 -9.80 -0.12 -7.03
N GLU A 61 -9.29 -1.01 -7.87
CA GLU A 61 -10.12 -1.77 -8.82
C GLU A 61 -10.70 -2.97 -8.08
N TYR A 62 -12.04 -3.00 -7.92
CA TYR A 62 -12.72 -4.06 -7.19
C TYR A 62 -13.44 -5.07 -8.10
N LYS A 63 -13.69 -4.71 -9.36
CA LYS A 63 -14.59 -5.51 -10.22
C LYS A 63 -13.83 -6.52 -11.07
N VAL A 64 -12.78 -6.08 -11.76
CA VAL A 64 -12.03 -6.93 -12.70
C VAL A 64 -11.14 -7.91 -11.94
N MET A 65 -10.42 -7.43 -10.96
CA MET A 65 -9.56 -8.24 -10.13
C MET A 65 -9.60 -7.70 -8.69
N PRO A 66 -10.55 -8.17 -7.88
CA PRO A 66 -10.65 -7.71 -6.49
C PRO A 66 -9.36 -7.96 -5.72
N PRO A 67 -9.01 -7.07 -4.78
CA PRO A 67 -7.84 -7.30 -3.93
C PRO A 67 -7.91 -8.63 -3.19
N VAL A 68 -6.76 -9.25 -3.02
CA VAL A 68 -6.62 -10.52 -2.29
C VAL A 68 -5.85 -10.24 -1.01
N MET A 69 -6.42 -10.62 0.12
CA MET A 69 -5.83 -10.46 1.44
C MET A 69 -5.36 -11.81 1.97
N ARG A 70 -4.15 -11.84 2.52
CA ARG A 70 -3.63 -13.04 3.20
C ARG A 70 -2.68 -12.64 4.31
N THR A 71 -2.47 -13.56 5.25
CA THR A 71 -1.45 -13.40 6.29
C THR A 71 -0.15 -13.98 5.77
N ILE A 72 0.93 -13.22 5.93
CA ILE A 72 2.27 -13.65 5.53
C ILE A 72 3.22 -13.55 6.73
N MET A 73 4.35 -14.23 6.62
CA MET A 73 5.44 -14.09 7.58
C MET A 73 6.46 -13.11 7.02
N VAL A 74 6.88 -12.20 7.87
CA VAL A 74 7.92 -11.22 7.56
C VAL A 74 9.14 -11.48 8.46
N GLN A 75 9.92 -10.47 8.80
CA GLN A 75 11.12 -10.63 9.60
C GLN A 75 10.86 -11.34 10.94
N ASP A 76 11.79 -12.22 11.33
CA ASP A 76 11.80 -12.87 12.66
C ASP A 76 10.47 -13.56 13.02
N ASP A 77 9.85 -14.18 12.03
CA ASP A 77 8.58 -14.90 12.18
C ASP A 77 7.40 -14.01 12.62
N GLU A 78 7.52 -12.70 12.41
CA GLU A 78 6.41 -11.77 12.63
C GLU A 78 5.39 -11.86 11.51
N GLN A 79 4.12 -11.72 11.85
CA GLN A 79 3.03 -11.75 10.87
C GLN A 79 2.73 -10.36 10.32
N ALA A 80 2.39 -10.31 9.04
CA ALA A 80 1.85 -9.13 8.38
C ALA A 80 0.61 -9.51 7.58
N THR A 81 -0.28 -8.55 7.41
CA THR A 81 -1.41 -8.70 6.49
C THR A 81 -1.01 -8.15 5.14
N GLU A 82 -0.99 -9.01 4.13
CA GLU A 82 -0.69 -8.62 2.75
C GLU A 82 -1.98 -8.43 1.99
N ILE A 83 -2.06 -7.32 1.23
CA ILE A 83 -3.12 -7.13 0.23
C ILE A 83 -2.46 -6.87 -1.11
N ARG A 84 -2.90 -7.62 -2.13
CA ARG A 84 -2.48 -7.46 -3.52
C ARG A 84 -3.69 -7.10 -4.35
N GLY A 85 -3.55 -6.13 -5.23
CA GLY A 85 -4.64 -5.73 -6.10
C GLY A 85 -4.18 -4.80 -7.20
N LEU A 86 -5.16 -4.13 -7.78
CA LEU A 86 -4.94 -3.14 -8.82
C LEU A 86 -5.45 -1.78 -8.34
N TRP A 87 -4.62 -0.76 -8.52
CA TRP A 87 -5.05 0.63 -8.36
C TRP A 87 -5.55 1.18 -9.68
N ARG A 88 -6.39 2.20 -9.60
CA ARG A 88 -6.87 2.92 -10.77
C ARG A 88 -7.12 4.37 -10.42
N ILE A 89 -7.12 5.23 -11.43
CA ILE A 89 -7.56 6.61 -11.28
C ILE A 89 -9.06 6.68 -11.52
N LEU A 90 -9.76 7.31 -10.60
CA LEU A 90 -11.19 7.59 -10.68
C LEU A 90 -11.41 9.03 -11.11
N ASN A 91 -12.45 9.26 -11.91
CA ASN A 91 -12.81 10.58 -12.44
C ASN A 91 -11.69 11.26 -13.22
N GLY A 92 -10.91 10.48 -13.95
CA GLY A 92 -9.78 11.01 -14.72
C GLY A 92 -9.35 10.09 -15.83
N GLU A 93 -8.06 10.17 -16.17
CA GLU A 93 -7.49 9.34 -17.21
C GLU A 93 -7.53 7.85 -16.86
N ALA A 94 -7.62 7.01 -17.91
CA ALA A 94 -7.58 5.56 -17.73
C ALA A 94 -6.15 5.13 -17.38
N MET A 95 -5.81 5.22 -16.11
CA MET A 95 -4.54 4.80 -15.55
C MET A 95 -4.75 3.80 -14.43
N GLY A 96 -3.86 2.83 -14.34
CA GLY A 96 -3.86 1.85 -13.27
C GLY A 96 -2.63 0.97 -13.30
N GLY A 97 -2.51 0.12 -12.32
CA GLY A 97 -1.41 -0.82 -12.21
C GLY A 97 -1.52 -1.68 -10.96
N PRO A 98 -0.54 -2.55 -10.74
CA PRO A 98 -0.53 -3.40 -9.56
C PRO A 98 -0.07 -2.66 -8.31
N TYR A 99 -0.54 -3.13 -7.17
CA TYR A 99 0.00 -2.73 -5.87
C TYR A 99 0.09 -3.93 -4.93
N VAL A 100 0.98 -3.81 -3.96
CA VAL A 100 1.11 -4.74 -2.83
C VAL A 100 1.28 -3.92 -1.58
N SER A 101 0.55 -4.26 -0.53
CA SER A 101 0.70 -3.63 0.78
C SER A 101 0.95 -4.65 1.87
N HIS A 102 1.74 -4.25 2.87
CA HIS A 102 1.94 -4.99 4.11
C HIS A 102 1.47 -4.11 5.28
N THR A 103 0.60 -4.65 6.11
CA THR A 103 0.06 -3.94 7.27
C THR A 103 0.39 -4.71 8.54
N ARG A 104 0.94 -4.00 9.54
CA ARG A 104 1.31 -4.54 10.84
C ARG A 104 0.91 -3.58 11.95
N LEU A 105 0.77 -4.11 13.14
CA LEU A 105 0.55 -3.30 14.34
C LEU A 105 1.91 -2.92 14.96
N ASP A 106 2.16 -1.62 15.09
CA ASP A 106 3.23 -1.09 15.95
C ASP A 106 2.73 -1.15 17.38
N GLN A 107 3.18 -2.14 18.12
CA GLN A 107 2.72 -2.39 19.48
C GLN A 107 3.24 -1.36 20.47
N VAL A 108 4.38 -0.76 20.18
CA VAL A 108 5.00 0.24 21.07
C VAL A 108 4.21 1.55 21.03
N ASN A 109 3.81 1.98 19.86
CA ASN A 109 3.12 3.26 19.68
C ASN A 109 1.60 3.13 19.51
N GLY A 110 1.07 1.91 19.50
CA GLY A 110 -0.36 1.68 19.31
C GLY A 110 -0.88 2.17 17.96
N ARG A 111 -0.09 1.97 16.90
CA ARG A 111 -0.44 2.43 15.55
C ARG A 111 -0.46 1.29 14.56
N VAL A 112 -1.38 1.38 13.62
CA VAL A 112 -1.41 0.50 12.45
C VAL A 112 -0.50 1.10 11.40
N VAL A 113 0.46 0.33 10.91
CA VAL A 113 1.44 0.79 9.91
C VAL A 113 1.26 -0.01 8.64
N THR A 114 1.05 0.68 7.53
CA THR A 114 0.96 0.07 6.20
C THR A 114 2.07 0.61 5.32
N ALA A 115 2.85 -0.29 4.73
CA ALA A 115 3.78 0.02 3.65
C ALA A 115 3.22 -0.54 2.35
N GLU A 116 3.13 0.28 1.33
CA GLU A 116 2.58 -0.11 0.05
C GLU A 116 3.50 0.32 -1.08
N THR A 117 3.68 -0.57 -2.06
CA THR A 117 4.31 -0.23 -3.32
C THR A 117 3.28 -0.34 -4.43
N PHE A 118 3.28 0.62 -5.35
CA PHE A 118 2.45 0.56 -6.54
C PHE A 118 3.24 1.01 -7.77
N LEU A 119 2.90 0.41 -8.91
CA LEU A 119 3.62 0.61 -10.16
C LEU A 119 2.72 1.17 -11.24
N TYR A 120 3.31 2.02 -12.08
CA TYR A 120 2.72 2.40 -13.36
C TYR A 120 3.73 2.19 -14.48
N ALA A 121 3.35 1.39 -15.47
CA ALA A 121 4.16 1.14 -16.67
C ALA A 121 3.24 0.68 -17.80
N ALA A 122 2.69 1.64 -18.53
CA ALA A 122 1.78 1.35 -19.62
C ALA A 122 2.45 0.45 -20.67
N GLY A 123 1.80 -0.68 -21.00
CA GLY A 123 2.26 -1.58 -22.04
C GLY A 123 3.53 -2.39 -21.71
N GLN A 124 4.02 -2.34 -20.49
CA GLN A 124 5.23 -3.07 -20.08
C GLN A 124 4.93 -4.22 -19.15
N LYS A 125 5.81 -5.23 -19.16
CA LYS A 125 5.73 -6.34 -18.21
C LYS A 125 6.17 -5.85 -16.82
N LYS A 126 5.31 -6.06 -15.81
CA LYS A 126 5.48 -5.49 -14.48
C LYS A 126 5.94 -6.50 -13.44
N ARG A 127 5.96 -7.80 -13.77
CA ARG A 127 6.20 -8.87 -12.78
C ARG A 127 7.53 -8.72 -12.05
N THR A 128 8.63 -8.54 -12.77
CA THR A 128 9.96 -8.41 -12.16
C THR A 128 10.06 -7.12 -11.34
N ALA A 129 9.56 -6.01 -11.88
CA ALA A 129 9.57 -4.73 -11.18
C ALA A 129 8.73 -4.78 -9.90
N LEU A 130 7.58 -5.45 -9.95
CA LEU A 130 6.73 -5.61 -8.77
C LEU A 130 7.43 -6.45 -7.71
N ARG A 131 8.10 -7.53 -8.08
CA ARG A 131 8.88 -8.35 -7.13
C ARG A 131 10.00 -7.56 -6.47
N GLN A 132 10.70 -6.73 -7.22
CA GLN A 132 11.76 -5.87 -6.68
C GLN A 132 11.20 -4.84 -5.70
N ALA A 133 10.09 -4.21 -6.07
CA ALA A 133 9.43 -3.23 -5.21
C ALA A 133 8.85 -3.89 -3.96
N GLU A 134 8.26 -5.06 -4.10
CA GLU A 134 7.71 -5.83 -2.99
C GLU A 134 8.78 -6.23 -1.98
N ALA A 135 9.98 -6.56 -2.44
CA ALA A 135 11.08 -6.94 -1.56
C ALA A 135 11.38 -5.86 -0.51
N ILE A 136 11.18 -4.59 -0.87
CA ILE A 136 11.36 -3.45 0.06
C ILE A 136 10.38 -3.53 1.23
N LEU A 137 9.17 -4.02 1.00
CA LEU A 137 8.16 -4.11 2.06
C LEU A 137 8.61 -5.05 3.19
N TYR A 138 9.38 -6.09 2.86
CA TYR A 138 9.91 -7.02 3.85
C TYR A 138 11.01 -6.40 4.73
N THR A 139 11.53 -5.24 4.36
CA THR A 139 12.54 -4.54 5.15
C THR A 139 11.94 -3.62 6.21
N LEU A 140 10.62 -3.47 6.24
CA LEU A 140 9.97 -2.65 7.25
C LEU A 140 10.26 -3.18 8.64
N GLN A 141 10.81 -2.32 9.49
CA GLN A 141 11.06 -2.61 10.89
C GLN A 141 10.19 -1.74 11.77
N LEU A 142 9.54 -2.34 12.73
CA LEU A 142 8.78 -1.65 13.77
C LEU A 142 9.58 -1.65 15.07
N PRO A 143 9.26 -0.75 16.02
CA PRO A 143 10.03 -0.67 17.27
C PRO A 143 10.18 -1.99 18.00
N GLN A 144 9.15 -2.85 18.00
CA GLN A 144 9.22 -4.15 18.66
C GLN A 144 10.15 -5.16 17.97
N ASP A 145 10.48 -4.94 16.69
CA ASP A 145 11.33 -5.86 15.92
C ASP A 145 12.81 -5.72 16.29
N THR A 146 13.18 -4.65 16.99
CA THR A 146 14.58 -4.34 17.33
C THR A 146 14.96 -4.74 18.73
N ILE A 147 14.08 -5.43 19.45
CA ILE A 147 14.35 -5.89 20.80
C ILE A 147 15.14 -7.21 20.71
N GLU A 148 16.41 -7.15 21.10
CA GLU A 148 17.24 -8.32 21.30
C GLU A 148 17.02 -8.92 22.69
#